data_7e6dc1328366e2ad5f3d6dd4ce88143e
#
_entry.id   7e6dc1328366e2ad5f3d6dd4ce88143e
#
_cell.length_a   1.000
_cell.length_b   1.000
_cell.length_c   1.000
_cell.angle_alpha   90.00
_cell.angle_beta   90.00
_cell.angle_gamma   90.00
#
_symmetry.space_group_name_H-M   'P 1'
#
loop_
_entity.id
_entity.type
_entity.pdbx_description
1 polymer ?
#
loop_
_entity_poly.entity_id
_entity_poly.type
_entity_poly.pdbx_seq_one_letter_code
_entity_poly.pdbx_strand_id
1 'polypeptide(L)'
;MLTDAQKAQFAKDGFIIIPGFKTAAEIAALRARAAQVVNDFDPAVAQGIFTTKEQEKKADDYFLGSDNTVRCFFEEEAFGPDGQLKQAKELSINKIGHAMHDLDPAFRAFTADARLEQIARDIGLAEPQVWQSMYIFKQPGIGGEVRWHQDATYFDTTPISVTTFWFALEDATLENGCMWAEPGGHRSPLRERFVREGDQVSVEKLDNTPWPSDATAVPLECKAGSLVCFHGLLPHYSAPNRSPVSRHAYTLHVTDGRTEYSRRNWIQRDASFPVRGFL
;
A
#
# COMPACT_ATOMS: atom_id res chain seq x y z
N MET A 1 9.08 20.26 -0.46
CA MET A 1 10.37 20.11 -1.17
C MET A 1 11.30 19.28 -0.31
N LEU A 2 11.89 18.27 -0.91
CA LEU A 2 12.96 17.51 -0.26
C LEU A 2 14.25 18.32 -0.24
N THR A 3 14.99 18.19 0.85
CA THR A 3 16.38 18.68 0.91
C THR A 3 17.27 17.85 -0.03
N ASP A 4 18.41 18.38 -0.43
CA ASP A 4 19.37 17.61 -1.25
C ASP A 4 19.87 16.35 -0.53
N ALA A 5 19.99 16.40 0.80
CA ALA A 5 20.32 15.22 1.61
C ALA A 5 19.22 14.13 1.53
N GLN A 6 17.95 14.51 1.58
CA GLN A 6 16.83 13.55 1.44
C GLN A 6 16.76 12.97 0.03
N LYS A 7 16.98 13.77 -1.02
CA LYS A 7 17.07 13.26 -2.40
C LYS A 7 18.23 12.28 -2.56
N ALA A 8 19.40 12.61 -2.00
CA ALA A 8 20.56 11.72 -2.02
C ALA A 8 20.30 10.42 -1.25
N GLN A 9 19.61 10.50 -0.10
CA GLN A 9 19.19 9.31 0.66
C GLN A 9 18.22 8.43 -0.14
N PHE A 10 17.18 9.02 -0.76
CA PHE A 10 16.25 8.28 -1.60
C PHE A 10 16.97 7.57 -2.76
N ALA A 11 17.88 8.28 -3.45
CA ALA A 11 18.68 7.70 -4.54
C ALA A 11 19.62 6.58 -4.06
N LYS A 12 20.16 6.68 -2.84
CA LYS A 12 21.07 5.69 -2.24
C LYS A 12 20.31 4.47 -1.70
N ASP A 13 19.31 4.70 -0.88
CA ASP A 13 18.67 3.67 -0.07
C ASP A 13 17.35 3.15 -0.67
N GLY A 14 16.74 3.92 -1.60
CA GLY A 14 15.46 3.61 -2.24
C GLY A 14 14.26 4.03 -1.40
N PHE A 15 14.48 4.66 -0.25
CA PHE A 15 13.41 5.19 0.61
C PHE A 15 13.88 6.40 1.42
N ILE A 16 12.90 7.17 1.91
CA ILE A 16 13.07 8.25 2.89
C ILE A 16 11.92 8.23 3.90
N ILE A 17 12.20 8.69 5.12
CA ILE A 17 11.18 8.93 6.16
C ILE A 17 11.15 10.43 6.43
N ILE A 18 9.95 11.03 6.35
CA ILE A 18 9.70 12.45 6.62
C ILE A 18 8.81 12.53 7.85
N PRO A 19 9.37 12.79 9.05
CA PRO A 19 8.59 12.89 10.27
C PRO A 19 7.62 14.08 10.27
N GLY A 20 6.44 13.91 10.90
CA GLY A 20 5.49 15.00 11.11
C GLY A 20 4.93 15.61 9.82
N PHE A 21 4.86 14.83 8.76
CA PHE A 21 4.32 15.30 7.47
C PHE A 21 2.84 15.62 7.54
N LYS A 22 2.05 14.79 8.24
CA LYS A 22 0.63 15.03 8.50
C LYS A 22 0.40 15.36 9.97
N THR A 23 -0.52 16.29 10.23
CA THR A 23 -0.89 16.72 11.58
C THR A 23 -1.75 15.67 12.28
N ALA A 24 -1.81 15.73 13.60
CA ALA A 24 -2.69 14.87 14.39
C ALA A 24 -4.18 15.05 14.02
N ALA A 25 -4.60 16.25 13.65
CA ALA A 25 -5.97 16.53 13.21
C ALA A 25 -6.31 15.86 11.87
N GLU A 26 -5.40 15.93 10.88
CA GLU A 26 -5.56 15.24 9.58
C GLU A 26 -5.65 13.73 9.78
N ILE A 27 -4.78 13.17 10.61
CA ILE A 27 -4.79 11.74 10.95
C ILE A 27 -6.10 11.34 11.63
N ALA A 28 -6.54 12.09 12.64
CA ALA A 28 -7.76 11.79 13.38
C ALA A 28 -8.98 11.82 12.45
N ALA A 29 -9.07 12.80 11.54
CA ALA A 29 -10.16 12.89 10.56
C ALA A 29 -10.17 11.68 9.62
N LEU A 30 -9.00 11.27 9.08
CA LEU A 30 -8.91 10.13 8.18
C LEU A 30 -9.26 8.81 8.89
N ARG A 31 -8.77 8.62 10.12
CA ARG A 31 -9.09 7.45 10.95
C ARG A 31 -10.58 7.37 11.28
N ALA A 32 -11.21 8.49 11.64
CA ALA A 32 -12.64 8.56 11.89
C ALA A 32 -13.44 8.16 10.64
N ARG A 33 -13.02 8.64 9.45
CA ARG A 33 -13.68 8.26 8.20
C ARG A 33 -13.50 6.77 7.89
N ALA A 34 -12.31 6.21 8.06
CA ALA A 34 -12.08 4.78 7.89
C ALA A 34 -12.96 3.93 8.83
N ALA A 35 -13.09 4.34 10.08
CA ALA A 35 -13.98 3.69 11.04
C ALA A 35 -15.46 3.72 10.59
N GLN A 36 -15.94 4.83 10.01
CA GLN A 36 -17.28 4.91 9.43
C GLN A 36 -17.45 3.95 8.26
N VAL A 37 -16.48 3.88 7.33
CA VAL A 37 -16.51 2.95 6.21
C VAL A 37 -16.62 1.51 6.69
N VAL A 38 -15.86 1.13 7.72
CA VAL A 38 -15.94 -0.21 8.33
C VAL A 38 -17.28 -0.45 9.02
N ASN A 39 -17.80 0.57 9.74
CA ASN A 39 -19.10 0.45 10.40
C ASN A 39 -20.23 0.20 9.41
N ASP A 40 -20.24 0.93 8.30
CA ASP A 40 -21.25 0.86 7.25
C ASP A 40 -21.12 -0.40 6.36
N PHE A 41 -19.98 -1.08 6.43
CA PHE A 41 -19.70 -2.27 5.65
C PHE A 41 -20.50 -3.48 6.14
N ASP A 42 -21.24 -4.13 5.21
CA ASP A 42 -21.91 -5.40 5.45
C ASP A 42 -20.94 -6.57 5.18
N PRO A 43 -20.56 -7.35 6.21
CA PRO A 43 -19.68 -8.50 6.04
C PRO A 43 -20.16 -9.55 5.04
N ALA A 44 -21.48 -9.69 4.85
CA ALA A 44 -22.04 -10.65 3.91
C ALA A 44 -21.70 -10.37 2.43
N VAL A 45 -21.29 -9.14 2.12
CA VAL A 45 -20.91 -8.73 0.76
C VAL A 45 -19.45 -9.07 0.46
N ALA A 46 -18.62 -9.24 1.49
CA ALA A 46 -17.20 -9.55 1.30
C ALA A 46 -16.99 -11.06 1.20
N GLN A 47 -16.90 -11.54 0.00
CA GLN A 47 -16.59 -12.95 -0.27
C GLN A 47 -15.10 -13.24 -0.36
N GLY A 48 -14.27 -12.20 -0.39
CA GLY A 48 -12.83 -12.30 -0.55
C GLY A 48 -12.06 -12.02 0.73
N ILE A 49 -11.20 -12.93 1.14
CA ILE A 49 -10.18 -12.71 2.17
C ILE A 49 -8.89 -12.33 1.47
N PHE A 50 -8.30 -11.18 1.83
CA PHE A 50 -6.99 -10.84 1.34
C PHE A 50 -5.93 -11.68 2.08
N THR A 51 -5.18 -12.48 1.33
CA THR A 51 -4.06 -13.24 1.87
C THR A 51 -2.77 -12.85 1.16
N THR A 52 -1.70 -12.69 1.90
CA THR A 52 -0.35 -12.48 1.39
C THR A 52 0.47 -13.78 1.36
N LYS A 53 -0.09 -14.88 1.89
CA LYS A 53 0.58 -16.18 1.96
C LYS A 53 0.48 -16.98 0.66
N GLU A 54 -0.57 -16.77 -0.12
CA GLU A 54 -0.73 -17.44 -1.41
C GLU A 54 0.00 -16.65 -2.48
N GLN A 55 0.98 -17.26 -3.13
CA GLN A 55 1.68 -16.68 -4.29
C GLN A 55 0.78 -16.65 -5.53
N GLU A 56 -0.19 -17.55 -5.58
CA GLU A 56 -1.26 -17.54 -6.58
C GLU A 56 -2.48 -16.89 -5.94
N LYS A 57 -2.61 -15.57 -6.11
CA LYS A 57 -3.86 -14.91 -5.80
C LYS A 57 -4.90 -15.43 -6.77
N LYS A 58 -5.84 -16.26 -6.28
CA LYS A 58 -6.99 -16.67 -7.08
C LYS A 58 -7.72 -15.42 -7.53
N ALA A 59 -8.12 -15.42 -8.78
CA ALA A 59 -8.99 -14.40 -9.32
C ALA A 59 -10.28 -14.41 -8.49
N ASP A 60 -10.36 -13.45 -7.57
CA ASP A 60 -11.53 -13.20 -6.75
C ASP A 60 -12.21 -11.97 -7.36
N ASP A 61 -13.40 -12.15 -7.88
CA ASP A 61 -14.19 -11.07 -8.49
C ASP A 61 -14.36 -9.89 -7.54
N TYR A 62 -14.45 -10.17 -6.24
CA TYR A 62 -14.53 -9.13 -5.23
C TYR A 62 -13.23 -8.31 -5.15
N PHE A 63 -12.06 -8.96 -5.22
CA PHE A 63 -10.77 -8.28 -5.22
C PHE A 63 -10.53 -7.55 -6.55
N LEU A 64 -10.67 -8.24 -7.68
CA LEU A 64 -10.40 -7.66 -9.00
C LEU A 64 -11.35 -6.53 -9.37
N GLY A 65 -12.60 -6.60 -8.91
CA GLY A 65 -13.59 -5.54 -9.09
C GLY A 65 -13.48 -4.40 -8.06
N SER A 66 -12.40 -4.34 -7.27
CA SER A 66 -12.17 -3.26 -6.30
C SER A 66 -11.23 -2.16 -6.82
N ASP A 67 -10.72 -2.28 -8.03
CA ASP A 67 -9.79 -1.35 -8.65
C ASP A 67 -10.34 0.09 -8.73
N ASN A 68 -11.65 0.26 -8.96
CA ASN A 68 -12.34 1.54 -9.07
C ASN A 68 -13.50 1.70 -8.06
N THR A 69 -13.41 1.05 -6.91
CA THR A 69 -14.41 1.10 -5.83
C THR A 69 -13.75 1.27 -4.47
N VAL A 70 -14.59 1.35 -3.42
CA VAL A 70 -14.16 1.31 -2.01
C VAL A 70 -14.71 0.05 -1.39
N ARG A 71 -13.85 -0.89 -1.01
CA ARG A 71 -14.23 -2.18 -0.41
C ARG A 71 -13.38 -2.49 0.81
N CYS A 72 -13.98 -3.19 1.79
CA CYS A 72 -13.28 -3.72 2.94
C CYS A 72 -12.85 -5.17 2.71
N PHE A 73 -11.68 -5.54 3.23
CA PHE A 73 -11.13 -6.89 3.16
C PHE A 73 -10.79 -7.34 4.58
N PHE A 74 -11.14 -8.57 4.91
CA PHE A 74 -10.84 -9.16 6.21
C PHE A 74 -9.39 -9.63 6.32
N GLU A 75 -8.88 -9.68 7.56
CA GLU A 75 -7.66 -10.42 7.86
C GLU A 75 -7.86 -11.92 7.59
N GLU A 76 -6.82 -12.60 7.18
CA GLU A 76 -6.86 -14.04 6.91
C GLU A 76 -7.28 -14.83 8.15
N GLU A 77 -6.81 -14.41 9.33
CA GLU A 77 -7.12 -15.05 10.60
C GLU A 77 -8.44 -14.56 11.24
N ALA A 78 -9.23 -13.73 10.54
CA ALA A 78 -10.45 -13.14 11.09
C ALA A 78 -11.54 -14.16 11.43
N PHE A 79 -11.60 -15.27 10.68
CA PHE A 79 -12.65 -16.25 10.84
C PHE A 79 -12.20 -17.50 11.61
N GLY A 80 -13.12 -18.04 12.41
CA GLY A 80 -12.95 -19.33 13.06
C GLY A 80 -13.28 -20.52 12.13
N PRO A 81 -13.07 -21.75 12.61
CA PRO A 81 -13.41 -22.95 11.84
C PRO A 81 -14.93 -23.07 11.53
N ASP A 82 -15.75 -22.37 12.30
CA ASP A 82 -17.21 -22.29 12.15
C ASP A 82 -17.65 -21.21 11.14
N GLY A 83 -16.70 -20.50 10.53
CA GLY A 83 -16.95 -19.39 9.60
C GLY A 83 -17.42 -18.10 10.27
N GLN A 84 -17.40 -18.02 11.60
CA GLN A 84 -17.76 -16.81 12.34
C GLN A 84 -16.52 -15.95 12.60
N LEU A 85 -16.71 -14.62 12.72
CA LEU A 85 -15.64 -13.73 13.14
C LEU A 85 -15.17 -14.07 14.56
N LYS A 86 -13.87 -14.19 14.75
CA LYS A 86 -13.23 -14.47 16.05
C LYS A 86 -13.29 -13.27 17.00
N GLN A 87 -13.46 -12.07 16.45
CA GLN A 87 -13.49 -10.80 17.19
C GLN A 87 -14.42 -9.82 16.49
N ALA A 88 -14.63 -8.64 17.08
CA ALA A 88 -15.46 -7.60 16.52
C ALA A 88 -15.06 -7.25 15.07
N LYS A 89 -16.03 -6.90 14.22
CA LYS A 89 -15.83 -6.61 12.80
C LYS A 89 -14.72 -5.57 12.58
N GLU A 90 -14.75 -4.49 13.36
CA GLU A 90 -13.79 -3.38 13.29
C GLU A 90 -12.35 -3.79 13.61
N LEU A 91 -12.16 -4.88 14.34
CA LEU A 91 -10.86 -5.46 14.65
C LEU A 91 -10.48 -6.62 13.70
N SER A 92 -11.33 -6.92 12.72
CA SER A 92 -11.17 -8.05 11.81
C SER A 92 -10.82 -7.62 10.38
N ILE A 93 -10.86 -6.31 10.07
CA ILE A 93 -10.55 -5.79 8.74
C ILE A 93 -9.03 -5.64 8.55
N ASN A 94 -8.52 -6.19 7.47
CA ASN A 94 -7.15 -6.02 7.01
C ASN A 94 -6.93 -4.66 6.36
N LYS A 95 -7.79 -4.32 5.38
CA LYS A 95 -7.66 -3.07 4.62
C LYS A 95 -8.98 -2.61 4.02
N ILE A 96 -9.00 -1.33 3.66
CA ILE A 96 -9.94 -0.74 2.71
C ILE A 96 -9.16 -0.40 1.44
N GLY A 97 -9.68 -0.66 0.28
CA GLY A 97 -9.07 -0.38 -1.04
C GLY A 97 -10.12 -0.28 -2.15
N HIS A 98 -9.81 0.25 -3.31
CA HIS A 98 -8.49 0.72 -3.74
C HIS A 98 -8.57 2.12 -4.39
N ALA A 99 -9.77 2.74 -4.47
CA ALA A 99 -10.00 4.04 -5.11
C ALA A 99 -10.49 5.12 -4.14
N MET A 100 -10.16 5.04 -2.85
CA MET A 100 -10.63 6.00 -1.85
C MET A 100 -10.18 7.43 -2.14
N HIS A 101 -8.95 7.61 -2.66
CA HIS A 101 -8.40 8.91 -3.05
C HIS A 101 -9.24 9.64 -4.12
N ASP A 102 -10.01 8.89 -4.92
CA ASP A 102 -10.91 9.43 -5.93
C ASP A 102 -12.36 9.54 -5.46
N LEU A 103 -12.84 8.56 -4.71
CA LEU A 103 -14.28 8.37 -4.46
C LEU A 103 -14.73 8.89 -3.09
N ASP A 104 -13.85 8.99 -2.10
CA ASP A 104 -14.22 9.43 -0.76
C ASP A 104 -13.68 10.84 -0.48
N PRO A 105 -14.54 11.81 -0.11
CA PRO A 105 -14.12 13.20 0.09
C PRO A 105 -13.03 13.39 1.15
N ALA A 106 -13.03 12.61 2.24
CA ALA A 106 -12.03 12.75 3.30
C ALA A 106 -10.66 12.20 2.86
N PHE A 107 -10.66 11.06 2.17
CA PHE A 107 -9.44 10.48 1.61
C PHE A 107 -8.89 11.34 0.45
N ARG A 108 -9.77 11.92 -0.35
CA ARG A 108 -9.38 12.89 -1.39
C ARG A 108 -8.72 14.11 -0.77
N ALA A 109 -9.33 14.71 0.26
CA ALA A 109 -8.78 15.88 0.94
C ALA A 109 -7.42 15.60 1.59
N PHE A 110 -7.23 14.39 2.15
CA PHE A 110 -5.94 13.96 2.70
C PHE A 110 -4.86 13.78 1.63
N THR A 111 -5.25 13.28 0.45
CA THR A 111 -4.38 13.00 -0.70
C THR A 111 -4.05 14.28 -1.48
N ALA A 112 -4.99 15.21 -1.61
CA ALA A 112 -4.81 16.48 -2.34
C ALA A 112 -3.91 17.44 -1.56
N ASP A 113 -2.60 17.28 -1.71
CA ASP A 113 -1.58 18.02 -0.97
C ASP A 113 -0.43 18.39 -1.92
N ALA A 114 -0.26 19.69 -2.19
CA ALA A 114 0.79 20.19 -3.08
C ALA A 114 2.20 19.78 -2.65
N ARG A 115 2.41 19.47 -1.35
CA ARG A 115 3.70 18.96 -0.87
C ARG A 115 3.98 17.57 -1.41
N LEU A 116 2.94 16.71 -1.56
CA LEU A 116 3.09 15.36 -2.15
C LEU A 116 3.46 15.44 -3.62
N GLU A 117 2.78 16.32 -4.37
CA GLU A 117 3.12 16.60 -5.76
C GLU A 117 4.58 17.01 -5.90
N GLN A 118 5.05 17.93 -5.05
CA GLN A 118 6.43 18.40 -5.08
C GLN A 118 7.43 17.29 -4.69
N ILE A 119 7.12 16.49 -3.67
CA ILE A 119 7.96 15.34 -3.29
C ILE A 119 8.07 14.36 -4.46
N ALA A 120 6.94 14.03 -5.11
CA ALA A 120 6.92 13.15 -6.26
C ALA A 120 7.87 13.66 -7.37
N ARG A 121 7.81 14.95 -7.68
CA ARG A 121 8.72 15.58 -8.65
C ARG A 121 10.18 15.56 -8.19
N ASP A 122 10.43 15.82 -6.92
CA ASP A 122 11.79 15.83 -6.33
C ASP A 122 12.46 14.44 -6.40
N ILE A 123 11.69 13.35 -6.42
CA ILE A 123 12.18 11.97 -6.55
C ILE A 123 12.09 11.42 -7.99
N GLY A 124 11.70 12.25 -8.96
CA GLY A 124 11.82 11.94 -10.38
C GLY A 124 10.49 11.65 -11.12
N LEU A 125 9.34 11.72 -10.46
CA LEU A 125 8.02 11.59 -11.12
C LEU A 125 7.60 12.98 -11.65
N ALA A 126 7.75 13.23 -12.94
CA ALA A 126 7.43 14.55 -13.49
C ALA A 126 5.93 14.80 -13.65
N GLU A 127 5.15 13.75 -13.91
CA GLU A 127 3.69 13.77 -14.03
C GLU A 127 3.09 12.72 -13.09
N PRO A 128 3.05 12.99 -11.76
CA PRO A 128 2.56 12.00 -10.80
C PRO A 128 1.11 11.60 -11.06
N GLN A 129 0.85 10.30 -11.12
CA GLN A 129 -0.48 9.71 -11.29
C GLN A 129 -0.75 8.70 -10.16
N VAL A 130 -1.80 8.96 -9.36
CA VAL A 130 -2.20 8.11 -8.23
C VAL A 130 -3.15 7.02 -8.72
N TRP A 131 -2.69 5.79 -8.76
CA TRP A 131 -3.46 4.65 -9.26
C TRP A 131 -4.25 3.92 -8.18
N GLN A 132 -3.70 3.84 -6.99
CA GLN A 132 -4.27 3.07 -5.90
C GLN A 132 -4.10 3.77 -4.56
N SER A 133 -5.09 3.60 -3.70
CA SER A 133 -4.98 3.89 -2.28
C SER A 133 -5.41 2.70 -1.44
N MET A 134 -4.74 2.46 -0.30
CA MET A 134 -5.15 1.47 0.68
C MET A 134 -5.07 2.07 2.08
N TYR A 135 -6.10 1.80 2.89
CA TYR A 135 -6.03 1.99 4.33
C TYR A 135 -5.80 0.62 4.97
N ILE A 136 -4.68 0.45 5.64
CA ILE A 136 -4.22 -0.82 6.22
C ILE A 136 -4.36 -0.74 7.73
N PHE A 137 -5.05 -1.70 8.34
CA PHE A 137 -5.32 -1.70 9.78
C PHE A 137 -4.22 -2.38 10.60
N LYS A 138 -3.60 -3.45 10.07
CA LYS A 138 -2.62 -4.26 10.80
C LYS A 138 -3.11 -4.53 12.23
N GLN A 139 -4.19 -5.29 12.32
CA GLN A 139 -4.99 -5.46 13.54
C GLN A 139 -4.21 -6.05 14.72
N PRO A 140 -4.60 -5.72 15.96
CA PRO A 140 -4.03 -6.35 17.15
C PRO A 140 -4.21 -7.86 17.11
N GLY A 141 -3.15 -8.60 17.43
CA GLY A 141 -3.16 -10.05 17.59
C GLY A 141 -3.28 -10.87 16.32
N ILE A 142 -4.02 -10.40 15.30
CA ILE A 142 -4.27 -11.13 14.05
C ILE A 142 -3.75 -10.43 12.79
N GLY A 143 -3.14 -9.26 12.93
CA GLY A 143 -2.60 -8.53 11.77
C GLY A 143 -1.63 -9.40 10.98
N GLY A 144 -2.02 -9.74 9.74
CA GLY A 144 -1.30 -10.69 8.89
C GLY A 144 0.08 -10.20 8.47
N GLU A 145 0.94 -11.15 8.09
CA GLU A 145 2.21 -10.85 7.46
C GLU A 145 1.99 -10.20 6.09
N VAL A 146 2.79 -9.20 5.77
CA VAL A 146 2.98 -8.75 4.38
C VAL A 146 4.35 -9.26 3.94
N ARG A 147 4.38 -10.31 3.11
CA ARG A 147 5.61 -10.96 2.65
C ARG A 147 6.52 -9.99 1.90
N TRP A 148 7.79 -10.35 1.80
CA TRP A 148 8.72 -9.65 0.93
C TRP A 148 8.16 -9.49 -0.47
N HIS A 149 8.11 -8.26 -0.96
CA HIS A 149 7.64 -7.93 -2.32
C HIS A 149 8.26 -6.62 -2.79
N GLN A 150 8.02 -6.32 -4.04
CA GLN A 150 8.30 -5.05 -4.69
C GLN A 150 6.98 -4.51 -5.23
N ASP A 151 6.63 -3.25 -5.00
CA ASP A 151 5.36 -2.69 -5.49
C ASP A 151 5.26 -2.69 -7.02
N ALA A 152 6.42 -2.61 -7.70
CA ALA A 152 6.50 -2.74 -9.16
C ALA A 152 5.96 -4.09 -9.67
N THR A 153 5.81 -5.10 -8.80
CA THR A 153 5.12 -6.35 -9.13
C THR A 153 3.68 -6.09 -9.58
N TYR A 154 3.01 -5.08 -9.03
CA TYR A 154 1.60 -4.78 -9.27
C TYR A 154 1.35 -3.58 -10.19
N PHE A 155 2.40 -2.80 -10.49
CA PHE A 155 2.34 -1.57 -11.28
C PHE A 155 3.45 -1.59 -12.33
N ASP A 156 3.23 -2.39 -13.38
CA ASP A 156 4.17 -2.51 -14.49
C ASP A 156 4.12 -1.25 -15.36
N THR A 157 5.26 -0.56 -15.43
CA THR A 157 5.44 0.60 -16.31
C THR A 157 6.78 0.49 -17.05
N THR A 158 6.87 1.11 -18.23
CA THR A 158 8.11 1.17 -19.00
C THR A 158 8.50 2.63 -19.25
N PRO A 159 9.63 3.11 -18.69
CA PRO A 159 10.44 2.47 -17.64
C PRO A 159 9.68 2.33 -16.32
N ILE A 160 10.19 1.51 -15.38
CA ILE A 160 9.58 1.36 -14.05
C ILE A 160 9.60 2.70 -13.32
N SER A 161 8.41 3.17 -12.88
CA SER A 161 8.26 4.48 -12.26
C SER A 161 7.46 4.45 -10.95
N VAL A 162 6.82 3.33 -10.59
CA VAL A 162 5.99 3.30 -9.39
C VAL A 162 6.78 3.66 -8.14
N THR A 163 6.18 4.51 -7.32
CA THR A 163 6.68 4.94 -6.02
C THR A 163 5.54 4.94 -5.03
N THR A 164 5.79 4.47 -3.83
CA THR A 164 4.78 4.39 -2.77
C THR A 164 4.96 5.51 -1.76
N PHE A 165 3.84 6.12 -1.41
CA PHE A 165 3.69 7.10 -0.34
C PHE A 165 2.90 6.46 0.80
N TRP A 166 3.59 6.09 1.86
CA TRP A 166 3.04 5.39 3.00
C TRP A 166 2.98 6.31 4.22
N PHE A 167 1.79 6.56 4.76
CA PHE A 167 1.56 7.45 5.90
C PHE A 167 1.31 6.62 7.15
N ALA A 168 2.11 6.85 8.19
CA ALA A 168 1.88 6.30 9.51
C ALA A 168 0.70 7.04 10.16
N LEU A 169 -0.42 6.36 10.35
CA LEU A 169 -1.59 6.92 11.05
C LEU A 169 -1.57 6.59 12.55
N GLU A 170 -0.71 5.68 12.95
CA GLU A 170 -0.30 5.31 14.30
C GLU A 170 1.20 5.12 14.33
N ASP A 171 1.79 5.07 15.52
CA ASP A 171 3.21 4.73 15.64
C ASP A 171 3.46 3.34 15.07
N ALA A 172 4.44 3.24 14.20
CA ALA A 172 4.91 1.98 13.65
C ALA A 172 6.20 1.56 14.36
N THR A 173 6.15 0.43 15.05
CA THR A 173 7.25 -0.11 15.85
C THR A 173 7.52 -1.57 15.49
N LEU A 174 8.64 -2.09 15.93
CA LEU A 174 8.95 -3.52 15.81
C LEU A 174 7.86 -4.41 16.42
N GLU A 175 7.24 -3.97 17.52
CA GLU A 175 6.23 -4.75 18.24
C GLU A 175 4.91 -4.90 17.49
N ASN A 176 4.47 -3.82 16.78
CA ASN A 176 3.19 -3.82 16.06
C ASN A 176 3.31 -4.02 14.56
N GLY A 177 4.48 -4.50 14.09
CA GLY A 177 4.70 -4.85 12.70
C GLY A 177 4.98 -3.64 11.80
N CYS A 178 5.98 -2.82 12.14
CA CYS A 178 6.53 -1.82 11.21
C CYS A 178 7.00 -2.47 9.92
N MET A 179 7.18 -1.66 8.88
CA MET A 179 7.80 -2.13 7.64
C MET A 179 9.30 -2.38 7.84
N TRP A 180 9.83 -3.29 7.06
CA TRP A 180 11.26 -3.54 6.86
C TRP A 180 11.59 -3.35 5.41
N ALA A 181 12.75 -2.82 5.12
CA ALA A 181 13.23 -2.65 3.75
C ALA A 181 14.73 -2.94 3.67
N GLU A 182 15.20 -3.34 2.48
CA GLU A 182 16.62 -3.49 2.19
C GLU A 182 17.18 -2.19 1.61
N PRO A 183 18.02 -1.43 2.35
CA PRO A 183 18.62 -0.20 1.84
C PRO A 183 19.40 -0.47 0.54
N GLY A 184 19.07 0.27 -0.53
CA GLY A 184 19.67 0.09 -1.84
C GLY A 184 19.12 -1.08 -2.67
N GLY A 185 18.21 -1.88 -2.10
CA GLY A 185 17.59 -3.04 -2.78
C GLY A 185 16.77 -2.68 -4.01
N HIS A 186 16.35 -1.41 -4.15
CA HIS A 186 15.67 -0.91 -5.37
C HIS A 186 16.53 -0.97 -6.64
N ARG A 187 17.83 -1.20 -6.52
CA ARG A 187 18.72 -1.45 -7.66
C ARG A 187 18.76 -2.90 -8.11
N SER A 188 18.12 -3.80 -7.36
CA SER A 188 17.95 -5.18 -7.78
C SER A 188 16.84 -5.30 -8.84
N PRO A 189 16.87 -6.36 -9.66
CA PRO A 189 15.84 -6.57 -10.68
C PRO A 189 14.45 -6.77 -10.05
N LEU A 190 13.41 -6.52 -10.86
CA LEU A 190 12.06 -6.93 -10.52
C LEU A 190 12.00 -8.47 -10.51
N ARG A 191 11.56 -9.05 -9.41
CA ARG A 191 11.54 -10.51 -9.20
C ARG A 191 10.29 -11.17 -9.76
N GLU A 192 9.16 -10.47 -9.65
CA GLU A 192 7.84 -11.01 -9.98
C GLU A 192 6.96 -9.92 -10.60
N ARG A 193 6.02 -10.34 -11.43
CA ARG A 193 5.01 -9.47 -12.01
C ARG A 193 3.64 -10.10 -11.85
N PHE A 194 2.71 -9.38 -11.24
CA PHE A 194 1.30 -9.73 -11.18
C PHE A 194 0.61 -9.21 -12.43
N VAL A 195 0.03 -10.11 -13.20
CA VAL A 195 -0.61 -9.76 -14.47
C VAL A 195 -2.06 -10.21 -14.50
N ARG A 196 -2.88 -9.42 -15.17
CA ARG A 196 -4.28 -9.71 -15.47
C ARG A 196 -4.48 -9.82 -16.97
N GLU A 197 -5.08 -10.93 -17.42
CA GLU A 197 -5.48 -11.17 -18.81
C GLU A 197 -6.94 -11.60 -18.82
N GLY A 198 -7.83 -10.66 -19.14
CA GLY A 198 -9.29 -10.85 -18.98
C GLY A 198 -9.65 -11.05 -17.51
N ASP A 199 -10.27 -12.19 -17.21
CA ASP A 199 -10.68 -12.57 -15.84
C ASP A 199 -9.64 -13.42 -15.11
N GLN A 200 -8.51 -13.70 -15.75
CA GLN A 200 -7.44 -14.49 -15.16
C GLN A 200 -6.33 -13.61 -14.64
N VAL A 201 -5.74 -14.01 -13.52
CA VAL A 201 -4.55 -13.41 -12.94
C VAL A 201 -3.47 -14.47 -12.74
N SER A 202 -2.23 -14.05 -12.88
CA SER A 202 -1.07 -14.90 -12.62
C SER A 202 0.08 -14.07 -12.09
N VAL A 203 1.06 -14.76 -11.50
CA VAL A 203 2.34 -14.15 -11.10
C VAL A 203 3.43 -14.72 -11.99
N GLU A 204 4.00 -13.88 -12.83
CA GLU A 204 5.17 -14.20 -13.64
C GLU A 204 6.43 -14.07 -12.79
N LYS A 205 7.22 -15.13 -12.72
CA LYS A 205 8.55 -15.06 -12.12
C LYS A 205 9.55 -14.53 -13.14
N LEU A 206 10.15 -13.37 -12.85
CA LEU A 206 11.05 -12.65 -13.76
C LEU A 206 12.51 -12.86 -13.40
N ASP A 207 12.82 -12.97 -12.10
CA ASP A 207 14.20 -13.09 -11.62
C ASP A 207 14.28 -14.02 -10.39
N ASN A 208 15.46 -14.64 -10.21
CA ASN A 208 15.73 -15.59 -9.13
C ASN A 208 16.55 -14.99 -7.98
N THR A 209 16.82 -13.68 -7.99
CA THR A 209 17.49 -13.00 -6.87
C THR A 209 16.73 -13.29 -5.58
N PRO A 210 17.38 -13.80 -4.54
CA PRO A 210 16.71 -14.09 -3.27
C PRO A 210 16.07 -12.84 -2.67
N TRP A 211 14.99 -13.03 -1.93
CA TRP A 211 14.45 -11.97 -1.08
C TRP A 211 15.42 -11.65 0.04
N PRO A 212 15.44 -10.40 0.54
CA PRO A 212 16.28 -10.03 1.67
C PRO A 212 16.01 -10.86 2.92
N SER A 213 16.94 -10.83 3.84
CA SER A 213 16.81 -11.39 5.18
C SER A 213 16.96 -10.30 6.23
N ASP A 214 16.69 -10.64 7.49
CA ASP A 214 16.87 -9.72 8.62
C ASP A 214 18.32 -9.21 8.75
N ALA A 215 19.29 -9.92 8.16
CA ALA A 215 20.69 -9.49 8.16
C ALA A 215 20.97 -8.31 7.21
N THR A 216 20.15 -8.11 6.17
CA THR A 216 20.35 -7.05 5.16
C THR A 216 19.29 -5.96 5.23
N ALA A 217 18.18 -6.22 5.90
CA ALA A 217 17.06 -5.31 6.03
C ALA A 217 17.15 -4.45 7.31
N VAL A 218 16.49 -3.31 7.27
CA VAL A 218 16.34 -2.40 8.40
C VAL A 218 14.87 -2.15 8.71
N PRO A 219 14.47 -2.03 9.99
CA PRO A 219 13.11 -1.66 10.34
C PRO A 219 12.86 -0.18 10.04
N LEU A 220 11.71 0.13 9.49
CA LEU A 220 11.25 1.49 9.21
C LEU A 220 10.30 1.94 10.32
N GLU A 221 10.82 2.02 11.55
CA GLU A 221 10.05 2.54 12.68
C GLU A 221 9.82 4.04 12.51
N CYS A 222 8.60 4.50 12.77
CA CYS A 222 8.26 5.91 12.68
C CYS A 222 7.04 6.27 13.52
N LYS A 223 6.95 7.55 13.90
CA LYS A 223 5.82 8.10 14.64
C LYS A 223 4.63 8.38 13.73
N ALA A 224 3.44 8.37 14.31
CA ALA A 224 2.22 8.84 13.65
C ALA A 224 2.45 10.23 13.02
N GLY A 225 1.95 10.43 11.80
CA GLY A 225 2.18 11.63 11.01
C GLY A 225 3.39 11.57 10.09
N SER A 226 4.23 10.57 10.21
CA SER A 226 5.35 10.39 9.29
C SER A 226 4.88 9.93 7.90
N LEU A 227 5.58 10.39 6.87
CA LEU A 227 5.47 9.89 5.50
C LEU A 227 6.73 9.08 5.18
N VAL A 228 6.56 7.85 4.74
CA VAL A 228 7.62 7.02 4.16
C VAL A 228 7.40 6.97 2.65
N CYS A 229 8.37 7.49 1.88
CA CYS A 229 8.38 7.35 0.42
C CYS A 229 9.39 6.29 0.03
N PHE A 230 9.01 5.37 -0.85
CA PHE A 230 9.93 4.35 -1.32
C PHE A 230 9.69 3.95 -2.78
N HIS A 231 10.79 3.60 -3.44
CA HIS A 231 10.83 3.20 -4.84
C HIS A 231 10.12 1.86 -5.05
N GLY A 232 9.38 1.69 -6.13
CA GLY A 232 8.61 0.47 -6.39
C GLY A 232 9.44 -0.81 -6.53
N LEU A 233 10.72 -0.71 -6.86
CA LEU A 233 11.66 -1.85 -6.84
C LEU A 233 12.24 -2.13 -5.46
N LEU A 234 11.98 -1.32 -4.43
CA LEU A 234 12.51 -1.56 -3.10
C LEU A 234 11.87 -2.81 -2.49
N PRO A 235 12.63 -3.88 -2.20
CA PRO A 235 12.10 -5.00 -1.45
C PRO A 235 11.72 -4.55 -0.05
N HIS A 236 10.48 -4.83 0.34
CA HIS A 236 9.99 -4.50 1.67
C HIS A 236 9.00 -5.57 2.18
N TYR A 237 8.79 -5.55 3.47
CA TYR A 237 8.11 -6.60 4.22
C TYR A 237 7.51 -6.00 5.51
N SER A 238 6.54 -6.67 6.10
CA SER A 238 6.01 -6.29 7.41
C SER A 238 5.61 -7.56 8.17
N ALA A 239 6.22 -7.77 9.35
CA ALA A 239 5.94 -8.91 10.22
C ALA A 239 4.47 -8.95 10.68
N PRO A 240 3.94 -10.13 11.06
CA PRO A 240 2.64 -10.21 11.70
C PRO A 240 2.57 -9.32 12.95
N ASN A 241 1.42 -8.69 13.18
CA ASN A 241 1.17 -7.99 14.43
C ASN A 241 0.55 -8.92 15.46
N ARG A 242 1.31 -9.28 16.47
CA ARG A 242 0.85 -10.11 17.60
C ARG A 242 0.73 -9.29 18.90
N SER A 243 0.99 -7.98 18.81
CA SER A 243 0.85 -7.05 19.94
C SER A 243 -0.62 -6.67 20.18
N PRO A 244 -0.94 -6.09 21.33
CA PRO A 244 -2.27 -5.56 21.61
C PRO A 244 -2.56 -4.19 20.95
N VAL A 245 -1.60 -3.65 20.19
CA VAL A 245 -1.69 -2.32 19.56
C VAL A 245 -1.74 -2.45 18.05
N SER A 246 -2.71 -1.81 17.40
CA SER A 246 -2.81 -1.73 15.95
C SER A 246 -1.68 -0.90 15.32
N ARG A 247 -1.54 -1.01 14.02
CA ARG A 247 -0.63 -0.18 13.24
C ARG A 247 -1.33 0.29 11.95
N HIS A 248 -2.14 1.33 12.09
CA HIS A 248 -2.87 1.89 10.95
C HIS A 248 -1.94 2.66 10.02
N ALA A 249 -2.15 2.49 8.74
CA ALA A 249 -1.45 3.22 7.69
C ALA A 249 -2.38 3.54 6.51
N TYR A 250 -2.04 4.59 5.78
CA TYR A 250 -2.64 4.90 4.49
C TYR A 250 -1.55 4.89 3.42
N THR A 251 -1.80 4.29 2.27
CA THR A 251 -0.81 4.19 1.19
C THR A 251 -1.37 4.69 -0.13
N LEU A 252 -0.48 5.28 -0.94
CA LEU A 252 -0.75 5.67 -2.31
C LEU A 252 0.33 5.07 -3.21
N HIS A 253 -0.08 4.42 -4.31
CA HIS A 253 0.83 3.98 -5.36
C HIS A 253 0.73 4.93 -6.54
N VAL A 254 1.88 5.51 -6.89
CA VAL A 254 1.99 6.63 -7.83
C VAL A 254 2.97 6.27 -8.92
N THR A 255 2.60 6.50 -10.19
CA THR A 255 3.50 6.34 -11.34
C THR A 255 3.76 7.68 -12.01
N ASP A 256 4.71 7.73 -12.93
CA ASP A 256 4.93 8.88 -13.81
C ASP A 256 4.08 8.73 -15.08
N GLY A 257 3.19 9.68 -15.36
CA GLY A 257 2.34 9.70 -16.56
C GLY A 257 3.07 9.72 -17.89
N ARG A 258 4.40 9.99 -17.86
CA ARG A 258 5.25 9.92 -19.05
C ARG A 258 5.72 8.50 -19.38
N THR A 259 5.49 7.54 -18.48
CA THR A 259 5.83 6.14 -18.71
C THR A 259 4.65 5.37 -19.29
N GLU A 260 4.95 4.34 -20.08
CA GLU A 260 3.91 3.45 -20.57
C GLU A 260 3.37 2.60 -19.42
N TYR A 261 2.07 2.74 -19.09
CA TYR A 261 1.38 1.92 -18.10
C TYR A 261 0.83 0.67 -18.76
N SER A 262 1.23 -0.51 -18.29
CA SER A 262 0.89 -1.79 -18.92
C SER A 262 -0.62 -2.07 -18.87
N ARG A 263 -1.17 -2.51 -19.99
CA ARG A 263 -2.54 -3.01 -20.07
C ARG A 263 -2.77 -4.32 -19.31
N ARG A 264 -1.71 -4.98 -18.87
CA ARG A 264 -1.74 -6.20 -18.07
C ARG A 264 -1.77 -5.91 -16.56
N ASN A 265 -1.66 -4.65 -16.14
CA ASN A 265 -1.88 -4.29 -14.75
C ASN A 265 -3.34 -4.57 -14.36
N TRP A 266 -3.54 -5.04 -13.13
CA TRP A 266 -4.90 -5.37 -12.68
C TRP A 266 -5.77 -4.12 -12.45
N ILE A 267 -5.17 -2.99 -12.05
CA ILE A 267 -5.84 -1.70 -11.98
C ILE A 267 -5.79 -1.04 -13.36
N GLN A 268 -6.95 -0.74 -13.91
CA GLN A 268 -7.08 0.01 -15.13
C GLN A 268 -7.98 1.23 -14.91
N ARG A 269 -7.75 2.28 -15.69
CA ARG A 269 -8.59 3.46 -15.72
C ARG A 269 -8.99 3.76 -17.16
N ASP A 270 -10.12 4.38 -17.35
CA ASP A 270 -10.64 4.81 -18.67
C ASP A 270 -11.07 6.29 -18.63
N ALA A 271 -11.64 6.77 -19.74
CA ALA A 271 -12.07 8.16 -19.86
C ALA A 271 -13.22 8.54 -18.89
N SER A 272 -14.01 7.57 -18.42
CA SER A 272 -15.11 7.82 -17.48
C SER A 272 -14.60 7.91 -16.02
N PHE A 273 -13.45 7.28 -15.74
CA PHE A 273 -12.78 7.30 -14.44
C PHE A 273 -11.26 7.42 -14.63
N PRO A 274 -10.78 8.60 -15.07
CA PRO A 274 -9.37 8.77 -15.39
C PRO A 274 -8.49 8.79 -14.15
N VAL A 275 -7.24 8.31 -14.30
CA VAL A 275 -6.22 8.50 -13.28
C VAL A 275 -5.92 9.98 -13.08
N ARG A 276 -5.65 10.38 -11.85
CA ARG A 276 -5.38 11.78 -11.47
C ARG A 276 -4.06 11.88 -10.69
N GLY A 277 -3.50 13.09 -10.63
CA GLY A 277 -2.42 13.44 -9.73
C GLY A 277 -2.91 13.72 -8.31
N PHE A 278 -2.06 14.39 -7.53
CA PHE A 278 -2.38 14.81 -6.16
C PHE A 278 -3.28 16.05 -6.08
N LEU A 279 -3.48 16.77 -7.18
CA LEU A 279 -4.22 18.04 -7.25
C LEU A 279 -5.35 17.94 -8.27
#